data_553da5dfaeb7e97766c201a4a9cef0f6
#
_entry.id   553da5dfaeb7e97766c201a4a9cef0f6
#
_cell.length_a   1.000
_cell.length_b   1.000
_cell.length_c   1.000
_cell.angle_alpha   90.00
_cell.angle_beta   90.00
_cell.angle_gamma   90.00
#
_symmetry.space_group_name_H-M   'P 1'
#
loop_
_entity.id
_entity.type
_entity.pdbx_description
1 polymer ?
#
loop_
_entity_poly.entity_id
_entity_poly.type
_entity_poly.pdbx_seq_one_letter_code
_entity_poly.pdbx_strand_id
1 'polypeptide(L)'
;MSIVVGLAPGQDNRAAVQLGIVLARTYRRRIVATAVESASFPMAPVHFESQYEKRFRNVAEAALDEARALIPSDIESECVLHSSRSSRRGLLEMCEKTDAYRLVVGPSSEGKPGKIALGSVSNGLLHSARLPVALAPAGFQVPEGARLERITAAYSGSSTSADLILGAAMVSAESDVPFRIASFAPRSRVVASANVPFDMESRVIDEWTKAVQRDTDKILCSIEQLHIKPGETDVVVGTGADWSAALGAVGWRQPEVMMLGSSGLGALKRVSLGSHAMRILQNSPVPVVVVPRRAKADYIRQQSV
;
A
#
# COMPACT_ATOMS: atom_id res chain seq x y z
N MET A 1 -7.69 6.93 -16.04
CA MET A 1 -7.00 6.43 -14.82
C MET A 1 -7.23 4.93 -14.64
N SER A 2 -6.23 4.16 -14.25
CA SER A 2 -6.27 2.70 -14.09
C SER A 2 -5.68 2.24 -12.76
N ILE A 3 -5.91 0.98 -12.40
CA ILE A 3 -5.16 0.25 -11.37
C ILE A 3 -4.17 -0.65 -12.13
N VAL A 4 -2.88 -0.35 -12.04
CA VAL A 4 -1.84 -1.22 -12.62
C VAL A 4 -1.52 -2.32 -11.62
N VAL A 5 -1.61 -3.58 -12.05
CA VAL A 5 -1.24 -4.76 -11.25
C VAL A 5 0.03 -5.34 -11.81
N GLY A 6 1.13 -5.22 -11.07
CA GLY A 6 2.41 -5.80 -11.44
C GLY A 6 2.44 -7.30 -11.16
N LEU A 7 2.65 -8.08 -12.20
CA LEU A 7 2.78 -9.53 -12.13
C LEU A 7 4.26 -9.94 -12.10
N ALA A 8 4.58 -10.92 -11.28
CA ALA A 8 5.89 -11.54 -11.21
C ALA A 8 5.86 -12.89 -11.94
N PRO A 9 6.44 -13.01 -13.16
CA PRO A 9 6.45 -14.26 -13.91
C PRO A 9 7.04 -15.40 -13.10
N GLY A 10 6.35 -16.56 -13.10
CA GLY A 10 6.75 -17.74 -12.36
C GLY A 10 6.51 -17.71 -10.85
N GLN A 11 5.77 -16.72 -10.34
CA GLN A 11 5.35 -16.64 -8.94
C GLN A 11 3.82 -16.63 -8.83
N ASP A 12 3.30 -16.86 -7.63
CA ASP A 12 1.87 -16.73 -7.34
C ASP A 12 1.47 -15.25 -7.32
N ASN A 13 0.65 -14.84 -8.29
CA ASN A 13 0.17 -13.46 -8.45
C ASN A 13 -1.23 -13.23 -7.87
N ARG A 14 -1.88 -14.26 -7.32
CA ARG A 14 -3.29 -14.18 -6.86
C ARG A 14 -3.52 -13.07 -5.87
N ALA A 15 -2.64 -12.91 -4.88
CA ALA A 15 -2.77 -11.85 -3.88
C ALA A 15 -2.75 -10.44 -4.49
N ALA A 16 -1.87 -10.19 -5.47
CA ALA A 16 -1.81 -8.92 -6.18
C ALA A 16 -3.06 -8.68 -7.02
N VAL A 17 -3.52 -9.68 -7.77
CA VAL A 17 -4.71 -9.60 -8.61
C VAL A 17 -5.96 -9.38 -7.75
N GLN A 18 -6.12 -10.11 -6.65
CA GLN A 18 -7.24 -9.94 -5.71
C GLN A 18 -7.28 -8.54 -5.09
N LEU A 19 -6.13 -7.99 -4.69
CA LEU A 19 -6.07 -6.62 -4.22
C LEU A 19 -6.40 -5.62 -5.34
N GLY A 20 -5.90 -5.85 -6.56
CA GLY A 20 -6.23 -5.05 -7.74
C GLY A 20 -7.73 -5.01 -8.02
N ILE A 21 -8.41 -6.17 -7.94
CA ILE A 21 -9.87 -6.31 -8.12
C ILE A 21 -10.64 -5.48 -7.09
N VAL A 22 -10.32 -5.62 -5.81
CA VAL A 22 -10.98 -4.87 -4.73
C VAL A 22 -10.81 -3.36 -4.94
N LEU A 23 -9.60 -2.91 -5.23
CA LEU A 23 -9.34 -1.49 -5.46
C LEU A 23 -10.04 -0.98 -6.73
N ALA A 24 -10.03 -1.76 -7.81
CA ALA A 24 -10.70 -1.39 -9.06
C ALA A 24 -12.22 -1.22 -8.87
N ARG A 25 -12.88 -2.15 -8.20
CA ARG A 25 -14.31 -2.05 -7.86
C ARG A 25 -14.61 -0.87 -6.95
N THR A 26 -13.78 -0.67 -5.93
CA THR A 26 -13.98 0.41 -4.95
C THR A 26 -13.85 1.78 -5.61
N TYR A 27 -12.80 1.97 -6.41
CA TYR A 27 -12.50 3.25 -7.04
C TYR A 27 -13.11 3.41 -8.44
N ARG A 28 -13.87 2.41 -8.91
CA ARG A 28 -14.50 2.39 -10.25
C ARG A 28 -13.48 2.66 -11.35
N ARG A 29 -12.37 1.88 -11.35
CA ARG A 29 -11.27 2.00 -12.29
C ARG A 29 -11.04 0.68 -13.02
N ARG A 30 -10.53 0.76 -14.26
CA ARG A 30 -10.10 -0.44 -14.99
C ARG A 30 -8.80 -1.01 -14.42
N ILE A 31 -8.55 -2.29 -14.69
CA ILE A 31 -7.30 -2.97 -14.34
C ILE A 31 -6.38 -3.05 -15.56
N VAL A 32 -5.08 -2.79 -15.36
CA VAL A 32 -4.03 -3.11 -16.32
C VAL A 32 -3.06 -4.08 -15.66
N ALA A 33 -3.25 -5.37 -15.91
CA ALA A 33 -2.37 -6.42 -15.41
C ALA A 33 -1.11 -6.46 -16.28
N THR A 34 0.05 -6.25 -15.69
CA THR A 34 1.30 -6.04 -16.42
C THR A 34 2.37 -7.02 -15.97
N ALA A 35 2.87 -7.85 -16.90
CA ALA A 35 4.12 -8.57 -16.77
C ALA A 35 5.22 -7.79 -17.50
N VAL A 36 6.41 -7.68 -16.90
CA VAL A 36 7.53 -6.95 -17.51
C VAL A 36 8.59 -7.93 -17.99
N GLU A 37 8.82 -7.95 -19.29
CA GLU A 37 9.95 -8.62 -19.90
C GLU A 37 11.19 -7.74 -19.74
N SER A 38 12.09 -8.13 -18.85
CA SER A 38 13.32 -7.37 -18.66
C SER A 38 14.43 -7.95 -19.55
N ALA A 39 14.85 -7.16 -20.54
CA ALA A 39 16.02 -7.48 -21.33
C ALA A 39 17.26 -7.35 -20.45
N SER A 40 17.76 -8.44 -19.89
CA SER A 40 19.12 -8.41 -19.34
C SER A 40 19.71 -9.77 -19.01
N PHE A 41 20.47 -10.27 -19.97
CA PHE A 41 21.71 -10.97 -19.67
C PHE A 41 22.81 -10.36 -20.54
N PRO A 42 23.54 -9.33 -20.06
CA PRO A 42 24.61 -8.69 -20.84
C PRO A 42 25.77 -9.61 -21.19
N MET A 43 25.78 -10.86 -20.73
CA MET A 43 26.89 -11.80 -20.86
C MET A 43 26.46 -13.18 -21.36
N ALA A 44 25.25 -13.40 -21.87
CA ALA A 44 24.87 -14.67 -22.45
C ALA A 44 25.35 -14.78 -23.90
N PRO A 45 25.92 -15.94 -24.34
CA PRO A 45 26.16 -16.19 -25.76
C PRO A 45 24.87 -16.10 -26.56
N VAL A 46 24.93 -15.49 -27.75
CA VAL A 46 23.76 -15.13 -28.60
C VAL A 46 22.74 -16.26 -28.82
N HIS A 47 23.17 -17.53 -28.85
CA HIS A 47 22.25 -18.66 -29.05
C HIS A 47 21.46 -19.05 -27.78
N PHE A 48 21.90 -18.66 -26.60
CA PHE A 48 21.16 -18.90 -25.36
C PHE A 48 20.16 -17.76 -25.06
N GLU A 49 20.41 -16.56 -25.57
CA GLU A 49 19.59 -15.39 -25.41
C GLU A 49 18.16 -15.65 -25.98
N SER A 50 18.08 -16.20 -27.20
CA SER A 50 16.78 -16.48 -27.85
C SER A 50 15.95 -17.57 -27.15
N GLN A 51 16.59 -18.59 -26.56
CA GLN A 51 15.89 -19.64 -25.80
C GLN A 51 15.41 -19.12 -24.44
N TYR A 52 16.24 -18.30 -23.79
CA TYR A 52 15.89 -17.68 -22.52
C TYR A 52 14.72 -16.69 -22.68
N GLU A 53 14.78 -15.84 -23.70
CA GLU A 53 13.71 -14.89 -24.00
C GLU A 53 12.38 -15.60 -24.30
N LYS A 54 12.39 -16.66 -25.10
CA LYS A 54 11.19 -17.48 -25.37
C LYS A 54 10.63 -18.09 -24.10
N ARG A 55 11.49 -18.67 -23.26
CA ARG A 55 11.06 -19.28 -22.00
C ARG A 55 10.50 -18.26 -21.03
N PHE A 56 11.14 -17.09 -20.91
CA PHE A 56 10.67 -16.01 -20.07
C PHE A 56 9.30 -15.49 -20.56
N ARG A 57 9.16 -15.29 -21.87
CA ARG A 57 7.92 -14.86 -22.48
C ARG A 57 6.78 -15.83 -22.21
N ASN A 58 6.99 -17.13 -22.36
CA ASN A 58 5.98 -18.14 -22.07
C ASN A 58 5.54 -18.09 -20.59
N VAL A 59 6.46 -17.90 -19.67
CA VAL A 59 6.15 -17.80 -18.23
C VAL A 59 5.41 -16.48 -17.92
N ALA A 60 5.76 -15.40 -18.61
CA ALA A 60 5.10 -14.12 -18.47
C ALA A 60 3.67 -14.16 -19.05
N GLU A 61 3.48 -14.78 -20.21
CA GLU A 61 2.17 -14.99 -20.83
C GLU A 61 1.28 -15.86 -19.95
N ALA A 62 1.80 -16.94 -19.38
CA ALA A 62 1.07 -17.77 -18.43
C ALA A 62 0.59 -16.96 -17.20
N ALA A 63 1.42 -16.07 -16.67
CA ALA A 63 1.02 -15.19 -15.56
C ALA A 63 -0.07 -14.19 -15.98
N LEU A 64 -0.04 -13.70 -17.22
CA LEU A 64 -1.09 -12.83 -17.78
C LEU A 64 -2.40 -13.60 -17.97
N ASP A 65 -2.34 -14.85 -18.45
CA ASP A 65 -3.51 -15.71 -18.63
C ASP A 65 -4.17 -16.06 -17.28
N GLU A 66 -3.36 -16.38 -16.27
CA GLU A 66 -3.86 -16.58 -14.90
C GLU A 66 -4.54 -15.31 -14.36
N ALA A 67 -3.94 -14.15 -14.56
CA ALA A 67 -4.55 -12.88 -14.14
C ALA A 67 -5.87 -12.61 -14.89
N ARG A 68 -5.92 -12.87 -16.20
CA ARG A 68 -7.14 -12.74 -17.02
C ARG A 68 -8.26 -13.66 -16.54
N ALA A 69 -7.93 -14.89 -16.14
CA ALA A 69 -8.90 -15.83 -15.60
C ALA A 69 -9.43 -15.45 -14.21
N LEU A 70 -8.63 -14.72 -13.43
CA LEU A 70 -9.01 -14.28 -12.08
C LEU A 70 -9.80 -12.97 -12.06
N ILE A 71 -9.62 -12.10 -13.07
CA ILE A 71 -10.31 -10.80 -13.12
C ILE A 71 -11.74 -11.02 -13.63
N PRO A 72 -12.75 -10.66 -12.83
CA PRO A 72 -14.15 -10.84 -13.25
C PRO A 72 -14.54 -9.94 -14.42
N SER A 73 -15.52 -10.39 -15.19
CA SER A 73 -16.00 -9.69 -16.39
C SER A 73 -16.69 -8.35 -16.13
N ASP A 74 -17.10 -8.08 -14.88
CA ASP A 74 -17.65 -6.80 -14.46
C ASP A 74 -16.59 -5.68 -14.33
N ILE A 75 -15.31 -6.03 -14.43
CA ILE A 75 -14.19 -5.07 -14.38
C ILE A 75 -13.53 -4.99 -15.76
N GLU A 76 -13.54 -3.80 -16.34
CA GLU A 76 -12.76 -3.54 -17.55
C GLU A 76 -11.28 -3.81 -17.29
N SER A 77 -10.66 -4.69 -18.08
CA SER A 77 -9.28 -5.09 -17.85
C SER A 77 -8.49 -5.29 -19.14
N GLU A 78 -7.20 -5.02 -19.04
CA GLU A 78 -6.20 -5.25 -20.07
C GLU A 78 -5.01 -6.02 -19.47
N CYS A 79 -4.51 -7.03 -20.18
CA CYS A 79 -3.33 -7.80 -19.80
C CYS A 79 -2.20 -7.48 -20.78
N VAL A 80 -1.08 -6.94 -20.28
CA VAL A 80 0.00 -6.38 -21.11
C VAL A 80 1.34 -7.01 -20.75
N LEU A 81 2.03 -7.54 -21.75
CA LEU A 81 3.45 -7.83 -21.68
C LEU A 81 4.22 -6.59 -22.13
N HIS A 82 5.00 -6.00 -21.22
CA HIS A 82 5.76 -4.79 -21.47
C HIS A 82 7.26 -5.05 -21.41
N SER A 83 8.00 -4.68 -22.48
CA SER A 83 9.46 -4.82 -22.49
C SER A 83 10.14 -3.58 -21.92
N SER A 84 11.03 -3.76 -20.96
CA SER A 84 11.78 -2.67 -20.33
C SER A 84 13.13 -3.16 -19.78
N ARG A 85 14.01 -2.22 -19.41
CA ARG A 85 15.33 -2.55 -18.84
C ARG A 85 15.28 -3.25 -17.48
N SER A 86 14.20 -3.12 -16.74
CA SER A 86 13.98 -3.80 -15.45
C SER A 86 12.50 -3.83 -15.11
N SER A 87 12.05 -4.82 -14.32
CA SER A 87 10.66 -4.95 -13.88
C SER A 87 10.16 -3.69 -13.17
N ARG A 88 10.97 -3.10 -12.28
CA ARG A 88 10.63 -1.84 -11.61
C ARG A 88 10.36 -0.70 -12.60
N ARG A 89 11.23 -0.51 -13.58
CA ARG A 89 11.12 0.56 -14.56
C ARG A 89 9.92 0.34 -15.47
N GLY A 90 9.73 -0.88 -15.96
CA GLY A 90 8.61 -1.22 -16.83
C GLY A 90 7.25 -1.00 -16.15
N LEU A 91 7.13 -1.36 -14.88
CA LEU A 91 5.90 -1.07 -14.12
C LEU A 91 5.63 0.44 -13.98
N LEU A 92 6.66 1.25 -13.75
CA LEU A 92 6.51 2.71 -13.69
C LEU A 92 6.16 3.31 -15.06
N GLU A 93 6.78 2.84 -16.14
CA GLU A 93 6.44 3.24 -17.52
C GLU A 93 4.97 2.91 -17.85
N MET A 94 4.49 1.74 -17.43
CA MET A 94 3.07 1.38 -17.61
C MET A 94 2.14 2.24 -16.75
N CYS A 95 2.55 2.60 -15.53
CA CYS A 95 1.78 3.55 -14.72
C CYS A 95 1.65 4.92 -15.40
N GLU A 96 2.72 5.44 -15.97
CA GLU A 96 2.71 6.71 -16.72
C GLU A 96 1.85 6.59 -17.99
N LYS A 97 2.02 5.53 -18.77
CA LYS A 97 1.30 5.28 -20.03
C LYS A 97 -0.22 5.16 -19.84
N THR A 98 -0.66 4.60 -18.74
CA THR A 98 -2.08 4.31 -18.48
C THR A 98 -2.74 5.30 -17.51
N ASP A 99 -2.03 6.37 -17.15
CA ASP A 99 -2.47 7.32 -16.13
C ASP A 99 -2.95 6.59 -14.86
N ALA A 100 -2.04 5.82 -14.27
CA ALA A 100 -2.41 4.93 -13.18
C ALA A 100 -2.73 5.70 -11.90
N TYR A 101 -3.89 5.39 -11.34
CA TYR A 101 -4.31 5.87 -10.03
C TYR A 101 -3.51 5.21 -8.91
N ARG A 102 -3.19 3.90 -9.07
CA ARG A 102 -2.39 3.13 -8.12
C ARG A 102 -1.61 2.02 -8.83
N LEU A 103 -0.47 1.66 -8.25
CA LEU A 103 0.27 0.46 -8.61
C LEU A 103 0.07 -0.60 -7.51
N VAL A 104 -0.30 -1.80 -7.88
CA VAL A 104 -0.47 -2.95 -6.98
C VAL A 104 0.64 -3.95 -7.24
N VAL A 105 1.26 -4.46 -6.18
CA VAL A 105 2.26 -5.54 -6.26
C VAL A 105 2.02 -6.58 -5.18
N GLY A 106 2.35 -7.81 -5.49
CA GLY A 106 2.25 -8.96 -4.60
C GLY A 106 3.40 -9.03 -3.59
N PRO A 107 3.32 -10.00 -2.67
CA PRO A 107 4.40 -10.31 -1.75
C PRO A 107 5.60 -10.91 -2.51
N SER A 108 6.79 -10.90 -1.90
CA SER A 108 7.91 -11.70 -2.40
C SER A 108 7.65 -13.19 -2.18
N SER A 109 8.35 -14.06 -2.93
CA SER A 109 8.23 -15.53 -2.83
C SER A 109 8.52 -16.10 -1.43
N GLU A 110 9.25 -15.36 -0.60
CA GLU A 110 9.57 -15.73 0.80
C GLU A 110 8.53 -15.25 1.82
N GLY A 111 7.42 -14.67 1.35
CA GLY A 111 6.38 -14.09 2.20
C GLY A 111 5.66 -15.15 3.04
N LYS A 112 5.63 -14.95 4.37
CA LYS A 112 4.81 -15.77 5.25
C LYS A 112 3.32 -15.43 5.06
N PRO A 113 2.40 -16.41 5.11
CA PRO A 113 0.96 -16.15 5.00
C PRO A 113 0.49 -15.01 5.90
N GLY A 114 -0.33 -14.12 5.39
CA GLY A 114 -0.86 -12.94 6.10
C GLY A 114 0.17 -11.83 6.35
N LYS A 115 1.38 -11.90 5.80
CA LYS A 115 2.42 -10.87 5.98
C LYS A 115 2.83 -10.25 4.65
N ILE A 116 3.16 -8.95 4.72
CA ILE A 116 3.74 -8.23 3.58
C ILE A 116 5.24 -8.45 3.59
N ALA A 117 5.74 -9.14 2.57
CA ALA A 117 7.16 -9.34 2.36
C ALA A 117 7.63 -8.53 1.13
N LEU A 118 8.60 -7.65 1.34
CA LEU A 118 9.16 -6.82 0.27
C LEU A 118 10.27 -7.55 -0.46
N GLY A 119 10.09 -7.73 -1.77
CA GLY A 119 11.18 -8.14 -2.66
C GLY A 119 11.96 -6.93 -3.18
N SER A 120 12.97 -7.17 -4.02
CA SER A 120 13.80 -6.11 -4.63
C SER A 120 12.97 -5.12 -5.47
N VAL A 121 11.99 -5.62 -6.23
CA VAL A 121 11.10 -4.79 -7.08
C VAL A 121 10.21 -3.92 -6.22
N SER A 122 9.45 -4.49 -5.28
CA SER A 122 8.55 -3.74 -4.40
C SER A 122 9.31 -2.71 -3.55
N ASN A 123 10.46 -3.08 -2.98
CA ASN A 123 11.30 -2.12 -2.26
C ASN A 123 11.78 -0.98 -3.17
N GLY A 124 12.26 -1.30 -4.37
CA GLY A 124 12.66 -0.31 -5.37
C GLY A 124 11.51 0.63 -5.79
N LEU A 125 10.28 0.10 -5.93
CA LEU A 125 9.09 0.88 -6.25
C LEU A 125 8.74 1.86 -5.12
N LEU A 126 8.79 1.43 -3.86
CA LEU A 126 8.53 2.29 -2.71
C LEU A 126 9.49 3.49 -2.65
N HIS A 127 10.70 3.37 -3.21
CA HIS A 127 11.68 4.47 -3.28
C HIS A 127 11.55 5.35 -4.53
N SER A 128 10.92 4.87 -5.60
CA SER A 128 10.95 5.56 -6.91
C SER A 128 9.59 5.95 -7.46
N ALA A 129 8.51 5.32 -7.01
CA ALA A 129 7.16 5.62 -7.49
C ALA A 129 6.71 7.04 -7.09
N ARG A 130 6.03 7.70 -8.02
CA ARG A 130 5.40 9.02 -7.81
C ARG A 130 3.92 8.91 -7.46
N LEU A 131 3.34 7.72 -7.61
CA LEU A 131 1.95 7.38 -7.31
C LEU A 131 1.90 6.40 -6.13
N PRO A 132 0.73 6.24 -5.46
CA PRO A 132 0.59 5.28 -4.38
C PRO A 132 0.84 3.85 -4.83
N VAL A 133 1.58 3.09 -4.02
CA VAL A 133 1.89 1.67 -4.23
C VAL A 133 1.16 0.84 -3.19
N ALA A 134 0.28 -0.04 -3.65
CA ALA A 134 -0.46 -1.00 -2.82
C ALA A 134 0.27 -2.34 -2.77
N LEU A 135 0.45 -2.86 -1.56
CA LEU A 135 1.17 -4.09 -1.26
C LEU A 135 0.20 -5.12 -0.70
N ALA A 136 0.06 -6.24 -1.38
CA ALA A 136 -0.76 -7.35 -0.90
C ALA A 136 0.03 -8.24 0.09
N PRO A 137 -0.55 -8.65 1.22
CA PRO A 137 0.04 -9.71 2.04
C PRO A 137 -0.04 -11.06 1.34
N ALA A 138 0.87 -11.96 1.68
CA ALA A 138 0.87 -13.31 1.12
C ALA A 138 -0.44 -14.04 1.46
N GLY A 139 -1.06 -14.67 0.45
CA GLY A 139 -2.34 -15.37 0.59
C GLY A 139 -3.56 -14.47 0.73
N PHE A 140 -3.45 -13.16 0.41
CA PHE A 140 -4.59 -12.26 0.43
C PHE A 140 -5.68 -12.72 -0.54
N GLN A 141 -6.88 -12.89 -0.02
CA GLN A 141 -8.07 -13.28 -0.76
C GLN A 141 -9.29 -12.53 -0.24
N VAL A 142 -10.27 -12.32 -1.10
CA VAL A 142 -11.52 -11.64 -0.78
C VAL A 142 -12.71 -12.40 -1.38
N PRO A 143 -13.90 -12.27 -0.79
CA PRO A 143 -15.13 -12.79 -1.39
C PRO A 143 -15.38 -12.19 -2.78
N GLU A 144 -16.13 -12.92 -3.59
CA GLU A 144 -16.60 -12.41 -4.89
C GLU A 144 -17.44 -11.13 -4.69
N GLY A 145 -17.30 -10.17 -5.60
CA GLY A 145 -18.02 -8.89 -5.51
C GLY A 145 -17.49 -7.92 -4.46
N ALA A 146 -16.50 -8.29 -3.66
CA ALA A 146 -16.01 -7.46 -2.55
C ALA A 146 -15.50 -6.09 -3.01
N ARG A 147 -15.81 -5.08 -2.18
CA ARG A 147 -15.28 -3.72 -2.21
C ARG A 147 -14.64 -3.42 -0.85
N LEU A 148 -13.81 -2.39 -0.75
CA LEU A 148 -13.27 -2.00 0.55
C LEU A 148 -14.40 -1.67 1.53
N GLU A 149 -14.31 -2.25 2.72
CA GLU A 149 -15.22 -1.95 3.83
C GLU A 149 -14.72 -0.78 4.67
N ARG A 150 -13.42 -0.47 4.58
CA ARG A 150 -12.82 0.67 5.30
C ARG A 150 -11.46 1.04 4.72
N ILE A 151 -11.12 2.33 4.81
CA ILE A 151 -9.80 2.89 4.57
C ILE A 151 -9.25 3.38 5.90
N THR A 152 -8.12 2.86 6.34
CA THR A 152 -7.45 3.30 7.57
C THR A 152 -6.19 4.10 7.22
N ALA A 153 -6.09 5.35 7.71
CA ALA A 153 -4.87 6.16 7.62
C ALA A 153 -4.05 6.02 8.90
N ALA A 154 -2.79 5.65 8.78
CA ALA A 154 -1.88 5.59 9.93
C ALA A 154 -1.39 6.99 10.31
N TYR A 155 -1.56 7.36 11.58
CA TYR A 155 -1.15 8.64 12.15
C TYR A 155 0.00 8.47 13.14
N SER A 156 1.03 9.29 13.01
CA SER A 156 2.24 9.25 13.86
C SER A 156 2.51 10.55 14.64
N GLY A 157 1.55 11.47 14.70
CA GLY A 157 1.75 12.76 15.36
C GLY A 157 2.55 13.78 14.52
N SER A 158 2.92 13.47 13.28
CA SER A 158 3.70 14.38 12.43
C SER A 158 2.82 15.15 11.44
N SER A 159 3.25 16.35 11.00
CA SER A 159 2.56 17.10 9.95
C SER A 159 2.42 16.30 8.66
N THR A 160 3.42 15.48 8.31
CA THR A 160 3.36 14.62 7.13
C THR A 160 2.32 13.52 7.24
N SER A 161 1.99 13.04 8.45
CA SER A 161 0.89 12.10 8.65
C SER A 161 -0.47 12.81 8.66
N ALA A 162 -0.54 14.08 9.07
CA ALA A 162 -1.76 14.89 8.93
C ALA A 162 -2.15 15.07 7.45
N ASP A 163 -1.19 15.39 6.57
CA ASP A 163 -1.42 15.45 5.12
C ASP A 163 -1.93 14.10 4.56
N LEU A 164 -1.41 12.98 5.08
CA LEU A 164 -1.88 11.65 4.69
C LEU A 164 -3.35 11.44 5.06
N ILE A 165 -3.75 11.85 6.27
CA ILE A 165 -5.13 11.74 6.75
C ILE A 165 -6.06 12.52 5.82
N LEU A 166 -5.69 13.76 5.47
CA LEU A 166 -6.46 14.59 4.55
C LEU A 166 -6.66 13.88 3.19
N GLY A 167 -5.58 13.39 2.59
CA GLY A 167 -5.65 12.64 1.33
C GLY A 167 -6.48 11.35 1.43
N ALA A 168 -6.42 10.64 2.57
CA ALA A 168 -7.20 9.43 2.80
C ALA A 168 -8.69 9.73 2.99
N ALA A 169 -9.03 10.83 3.67
CA ALA A 169 -10.40 11.30 3.82
C ALA A 169 -11.03 11.68 2.46
N MET A 170 -10.25 12.30 1.56
CA MET A 170 -10.70 12.59 0.19
C MET A 170 -11.00 11.30 -0.58
N VAL A 171 -10.09 10.31 -0.52
CA VAL A 171 -10.30 9.00 -1.17
C VAL A 171 -11.52 8.29 -0.59
N SER A 172 -11.75 8.37 0.72
CA SER A 172 -12.95 7.84 1.38
C SER A 172 -14.22 8.51 0.84
N ALA A 173 -14.23 9.84 0.76
CA ALA A 173 -15.37 10.62 0.25
C ALA A 173 -15.69 10.29 -1.22
N GLU A 174 -14.66 10.20 -2.09
CA GLU A 174 -14.82 9.87 -3.51
C GLU A 174 -15.34 8.44 -3.75
N SER A 175 -14.97 7.51 -2.89
CA SER A 175 -15.30 6.09 -3.04
C SER A 175 -16.47 5.62 -2.18
N ASP A 176 -17.02 6.49 -1.33
CA ASP A 176 -18.07 6.19 -0.36
C ASP A 176 -17.70 4.99 0.54
N VAL A 177 -16.48 5.03 1.09
CA VAL A 177 -15.95 3.96 1.95
C VAL A 177 -15.71 4.52 3.35
N PRO A 178 -16.13 3.83 4.44
CA PRO A 178 -15.83 4.23 5.81
C PRO A 178 -14.34 4.54 6.02
N PHE A 179 -14.05 5.52 6.86
CA PHE A 179 -12.72 6.04 7.10
C PHE A 179 -12.30 5.83 8.55
N ARG A 180 -11.02 5.51 8.78
CA ARG A 180 -10.46 5.42 10.12
C ARG A 180 -9.07 6.06 10.19
N ILE A 181 -8.81 6.75 11.29
CA ILE A 181 -7.48 7.19 11.69
C ILE A 181 -6.98 6.24 12.76
N ALA A 182 -5.82 5.63 12.54
CA ALA A 182 -5.22 4.69 13.49
C ALA A 182 -3.83 5.13 13.89
N SER A 183 -3.56 5.11 15.19
CA SER A 183 -2.23 5.29 15.76
C SER A 183 -1.81 4.03 16.51
N PHE A 184 -0.50 3.78 16.60
CA PHE A 184 0.01 2.55 17.21
C PHE A 184 1.09 2.85 18.24
N ALA A 185 0.89 2.38 19.48
CA ALA A 185 1.81 2.51 20.60
C ALA A 185 2.25 1.13 21.10
N PRO A 186 3.21 0.47 20.43
CA PRO A 186 3.81 -0.74 20.98
C PRO A 186 4.66 -0.39 22.20
N ARG A 187 4.64 -1.23 23.22
CA ARG A 187 5.53 -1.08 24.38
C ARG A 187 6.99 -1.21 23.96
N SER A 188 7.83 -0.38 24.54
CA SER A 188 9.26 -0.42 24.24
C SER A 188 9.94 -1.54 25.02
N ARG A 189 10.64 -2.46 24.34
CA ARG A 189 11.48 -3.47 25.03
C ARG A 189 12.58 -2.84 25.89
N VAL A 190 13.02 -1.63 25.55
CA VAL A 190 14.03 -0.89 26.34
C VAL A 190 13.45 -0.46 27.68
N VAL A 191 12.18 -0.04 27.70
CA VAL A 191 11.48 0.31 28.96
C VAL A 191 11.30 -0.91 29.84
N ALA A 192 10.95 -2.06 29.27
CA ALA A 192 10.84 -3.32 30.01
C ALA A 192 12.19 -3.79 30.61
N SER A 193 13.31 -3.53 29.92
CA SER A 193 14.65 -3.87 30.43
C SER A 193 15.21 -2.85 31.44
N ALA A 194 14.67 -1.63 31.49
CA ALA A 194 15.11 -0.54 32.35
C ALA A 194 14.40 -0.51 33.72
N ASN A 195 13.66 -1.58 34.13
CA ASN A 195 12.87 -1.63 35.34
C ASN A 195 11.95 -0.41 35.57
N VAL A 196 11.42 0.18 34.51
CA VAL A 196 10.43 1.25 34.63
C VAL A 196 9.12 0.64 35.16
N PRO A 197 8.52 1.21 36.22
CA PRO A 197 7.28 0.72 36.77
C PRO A 197 6.17 0.70 35.71
N PHE A 198 5.37 -0.36 35.69
CA PHE A 198 4.28 -0.58 34.71
C PHE A 198 3.25 0.56 34.70
N ASP A 199 2.97 1.15 35.86
CA ASP A 199 2.08 2.30 35.99
C ASP A 199 2.63 3.57 35.32
N MET A 200 3.94 3.77 35.32
CA MET A 200 4.58 4.90 34.64
C MET A 200 4.47 4.75 33.11
N GLU A 201 4.72 3.58 32.57
CA GLU A 201 4.56 3.30 31.15
C GLU A 201 3.10 3.48 30.71
N SER A 202 2.15 2.98 31.50
CA SER A 202 0.73 3.14 31.23
C SER A 202 0.31 4.61 31.18
N ARG A 203 0.79 5.44 32.10
CA ARG A 203 0.54 6.90 32.08
C ARG A 203 1.10 7.59 30.84
N VAL A 204 2.28 7.20 30.38
CA VAL A 204 2.86 7.75 29.14
C VAL A 204 2.00 7.39 27.93
N ILE A 205 1.52 6.14 27.83
CA ILE A 205 0.63 5.70 26.76
C ILE A 205 -0.71 6.47 26.82
N ASP A 206 -1.27 6.67 28.00
CA ASP A 206 -2.53 7.41 28.21
C ASP A 206 -2.39 8.88 27.77
N GLU A 207 -1.31 9.55 28.19
CA GLU A 207 -1.06 10.94 27.80
C GLU A 207 -0.81 11.06 26.29
N TRP A 208 -0.08 10.11 25.70
CA TRP A 208 0.12 10.07 24.26
C TRP A 208 -1.21 9.82 23.52
N THR A 209 -2.06 8.92 24.01
CA THR A 209 -3.40 8.66 23.45
C THR A 209 -4.26 9.91 23.47
N LYS A 210 -4.27 10.66 24.58
CA LYS A 210 -4.98 11.94 24.68
C LYS A 210 -4.41 13.00 23.71
N ALA A 211 -3.10 13.02 23.51
CA ALA A 211 -2.47 13.92 22.55
C ALA A 211 -2.86 13.57 21.11
N VAL A 212 -2.84 12.29 20.76
CA VAL A 212 -3.30 11.80 19.44
C VAL A 212 -4.75 12.19 19.21
N GLN A 213 -5.64 11.98 20.19
CA GLN A 213 -7.06 12.34 20.07
C GLN A 213 -7.22 13.84 19.79
N ARG A 214 -6.60 14.70 20.59
CA ARG A 214 -6.65 16.17 20.40
C ARG A 214 -6.15 16.62 19.03
N ASP A 215 -5.11 15.99 18.51
CA ASP A 215 -4.55 16.35 17.22
C ASP A 215 -5.42 15.82 16.07
N THR A 216 -5.97 14.62 16.20
CA THR A 216 -6.90 14.07 15.19
C THR A 216 -8.20 14.86 15.15
N ASP A 217 -8.72 15.35 16.29
CA ASP A 217 -9.90 16.23 16.33
C ASP A 217 -9.66 17.53 15.53
N LYS A 218 -8.48 18.14 15.66
CA LYS A 218 -8.12 19.32 14.83
C LYS A 218 -8.06 19.01 13.35
N ILE A 219 -7.54 17.83 12.98
CA ILE A 219 -7.48 17.41 11.57
C ILE A 219 -8.88 17.17 11.03
N LEU A 220 -9.77 16.55 11.81
CA LEU A 220 -11.16 16.32 11.44
C LEU A 220 -11.91 17.65 11.25
N CYS A 221 -11.73 18.64 12.15
CA CYS A 221 -12.25 19.99 11.95
C CYS A 221 -11.75 20.63 10.65
N SER A 222 -10.47 20.42 10.30
CA SER A 222 -9.92 20.93 9.03
C SER A 222 -10.54 20.24 7.81
N ILE A 223 -10.82 18.93 7.88
CA ILE A 223 -11.51 18.17 6.84
C ILE A 223 -12.92 18.73 6.62
N GLU A 224 -13.65 19.01 7.69
CA GLU A 224 -14.98 19.63 7.64
C GLU A 224 -14.94 21.03 7.01
N GLN A 225 -13.98 21.87 7.40
CA GLN A 225 -13.78 23.21 6.83
C GLN A 225 -13.49 23.17 5.31
N LEU A 226 -12.84 22.14 4.83
CA LEU A 226 -12.60 21.89 3.41
C LEU A 226 -13.80 21.27 2.69
N HIS A 227 -14.93 21.08 3.36
CA HIS A 227 -16.16 20.46 2.84
C HIS A 227 -15.94 19.02 2.33
N ILE A 228 -14.89 18.34 2.78
CA ILE A 228 -14.68 16.92 2.49
C ILE A 228 -15.59 16.13 3.43
N LYS A 229 -16.41 15.27 2.86
CA LYS A 229 -17.35 14.40 3.61
C LYS A 229 -16.90 12.94 3.48
N PRO A 230 -15.93 12.48 4.27
CA PRO A 230 -15.58 11.07 4.30
C PRO A 230 -16.79 10.26 4.77
N GLY A 231 -16.80 8.96 4.51
CA GLY A 231 -17.77 8.05 5.11
C GLY A 231 -17.71 8.05 6.64
N GLU A 232 -18.40 7.10 7.28
CA GLU A 232 -18.31 6.93 8.73
C GLU A 232 -16.86 7.02 9.20
N THR A 233 -16.59 7.94 10.14
CA THR A 233 -15.22 8.24 10.59
C THR A 233 -15.01 7.75 12.01
N ASP A 234 -13.89 7.03 12.23
CA ASP A 234 -13.47 6.46 13.51
C ASP A 234 -12.00 6.81 13.80
N VAL A 235 -11.65 6.96 15.08
CA VAL A 235 -10.28 7.19 15.55
C VAL A 235 -9.92 6.13 16.58
N VAL A 236 -8.83 5.41 16.35
CA VAL A 236 -8.41 4.33 17.24
C VAL A 236 -6.92 4.39 17.54
N VAL A 237 -6.59 4.00 18.77
CA VAL A 237 -5.20 3.81 19.21
C VAL A 237 -4.99 2.35 19.56
N GLY A 238 -4.14 1.68 18.79
CA GLY A 238 -3.74 0.30 19.07
C GLY A 238 -2.54 0.26 20.02
N THR A 239 -2.69 -0.45 21.13
CA THR A 239 -1.62 -0.66 22.12
C THR A 239 -1.31 -2.14 22.24
N GLY A 240 -0.08 -2.49 22.59
CA GLY A 240 0.31 -3.88 22.73
C GLY A 240 1.76 -4.07 23.16
N ALA A 241 2.14 -5.29 23.50
CA ALA A 241 3.50 -5.64 23.93
C ALA A 241 4.54 -5.43 22.81
N ASP A 242 4.11 -5.51 21.56
CA ASP A 242 4.92 -5.29 20.36
C ASP A 242 4.08 -4.74 19.22
N TRP A 243 4.69 -4.53 18.05
CA TRP A 243 4.02 -4.01 16.86
C TRP A 243 2.88 -4.91 16.38
N SER A 244 3.04 -6.23 16.44
CA SER A 244 2.01 -7.17 15.99
C SER A 244 0.77 -7.10 16.91
N ALA A 245 0.99 -7.04 18.23
CA ALA A 245 -0.07 -6.89 19.21
C ALA A 245 -0.78 -5.53 19.09
N ALA A 246 -0.02 -4.44 18.94
CA ALA A 246 -0.59 -3.10 18.78
C ALA A 246 -1.44 -2.97 17.51
N LEU A 247 -0.98 -3.54 16.38
CA LEU A 247 -1.75 -3.60 15.15
C LEU A 247 -2.97 -4.51 15.27
N GLY A 248 -2.84 -5.66 15.95
CA GLY A 248 -3.96 -6.59 16.16
C GLY A 248 -5.07 -6.02 17.04
N ALA A 249 -4.77 -5.06 17.92
CA ALA A 249 -5.70 -4.52 18.89
C ALA A 249 -6.80 -3.61 18.28
N VAL A 250 -6.65 -3.15 17.03
CA VAL A 250 -7.56 -2.14 16.45
C VAL A 250 -8.77 -2.69 15.70
N GLY A 251 -8.94 -4.00 15.63
CA GLY A 251 -10.11 -4.63 14.99
C GLY A 251 -10.24 -4.28 13.49
N TRP A 252 -9.65 -5.11 12.63
CA TRP A 252 -9.66 -4.92 11.19
C TRP A 252 -10.92 -5.50 10.54
N ARG A 253 -11.46 -4.80 9.53
CA ARG A 253 -12.49 -5.33 8.63
C ARG A 253 -11.84 -6.06 7.45
N GLN A 254 -12.61 -6.83 6.70
CA GLN A 254 -12.12 -7.48 5.49
C GLN A 254 -13.14 -7.35 4.35
N PRO A 255 -12.71 -6.69 3.24
CA PRO A 255 -11.38 -6.15 2.98
C PRO A 255 -11.20 -4.69 3.47
N GLU A 256 -10.07 -4.44 4.08
CA GLU A 256 -9.64 -3.10 4.52
C GLU A 256 -8.22 -2.82 4.01
N VAL A 257 -7.90 -1.57 3.74
CA VAL A 257 -6.53 -1.15 3.41
C VAL A 257 -6.03 -0.12 4.40
N MET A 258 -4.76 -0.23 4.76
CA MET A 258 -4.09 0.78 5.58
C MET A 258 -3.20 1.67 4.70
N MET A 259 -3.38 2.98 4.79
CA MET A 259 -2.56 3.96 4.10
C MET A 259 -1.41 4.42 5.00
N LEU A 260 -0.18 4.35 4.48
CA LEU A 260 1.03 4.82 5.13
C LEU A 260 1.68 5.94 4.32
N GLY A 261 2.09 7.01 4.99
CA GLY A 261 2.89 8.06 4.37
C GLY A 261 4.37 7.68 4.29
N SER A 262 4.99 7.94 3.14
CA SER A 262 6.45 7.90 3.08
C SER A 262 7.07 9.10 3.80
N SER A 263 8.13 8.89 4.59
CA SER A 263 8.88 9.96 5.23
C SER A 263 9.92 10.53 4.26
N GLY A 264 10.03 11.86 4.22
CA GLY A 264 11.04 12.59 3.44
C GLY A 264 12.17 13.14 4.32
N LEU A 265 12.70 12.33 5.24
CA LEU A 265 13.88 12.72 6.05
C LEU A 265 15.15 12.37 5.28
N GLY A 266 15.76 13.37 4.66
CA GLY A 266 17.10 13.28 4.05
C GLY A 266 17.33 14.32 2.96
N ALA A 267 18.48 14.97 2.96
CA ALA A 267 18.95 15.94 1.96
C ALA A 267 19.10 15.32 0.54
N LEU A 268 19.07 14.01 0.45
CA LEU A 268 19.06 13.26 -0.79
C LEU A 268 17.61 12.88 -1.10
N LYS A 269 17.00 13.51 -2.05
CA LYS A 269 15.67 13.35 -2.69
C LYS A 269 15.08 11.92 -2.86
N ARG A 270 15.45 10.96 -2.00
CA ARG A 270 14.99 9.58 -2.02
C ARG A 270 13.86 9.41 -1.02
N VAL A 271 12.73 8.93 -1.50
CA VAL A 271 11.61 8.49 -0.67
C VAL A 271 12.09 7.32 0.17
N SER A 272 12.05 7.45 1.50
CA SER A 272 12.31 6.31 2.41
C SER A 272 11.12 6.10 3.33
N LEU A 273 10.77 4.85 3.57
CA LEU A 273 9.89 4.54 4.68
C LEU A 273 10.68 4.72 5.98
N GLY A 274 10.18 5.56 6.89
CA GLY A 274 10.76 5.66 8.25
C GLY A 274 10.69 4.31 8.98
N SER A 275 11.51 4.16 10.02
CA SER A 275 11.59 2.90 10.79
C SER A 275 10.23 2.46 11.34
N HIS A 276 9.37 3.37 11.79
CA HIS A 276 8.02 3.07 12.28
C HIS A 276 7.10 2.59 11.13
N ALA A 277 7.09 3.29 9.99
CA ALA A 277 6.30 2.89 8.83
C ALA A 277 6.72 1.51 8.30
N MET A 278 8.01 1.19 8.32
CA MET A 278 8.49 -0.14 7.95
C MET A 278 8.03 -1.22 8.93
N ARG A 279 8.05 -0.95 10.24
CA ARG A 279 7.54 -1.89 11.26
C ARG A 279 6.04 -2.10 11.14
N ILE A 280 5.27 -1.03 10.89
CA ILE A 280 3.83 -1.13 10.62
C ILE A 280 3.60 -1.99 9.38
N LEU A 281 4.30 -1.72 8.28
CA LEU A 281 4.19 -2.48 7.03
C LEU A 281 4.44 -3.98 7.24
N GLN A 282 5.54 -4.34 7.91
CA GLN A 282 5.94 -5.73 8.15
C GLN A 282 4.98 -6.50 9.07
N ASN A 283 4.25 -5.80 9.94
CA ASN A 283 3.33 -6.40 10.90
C ASN A 283 1.86 -6.20 10.54
N SER A 284 1.55 -5.49 9.44
CA SER A 284 0.18 -5.24 9.03
C SER A 284 -0.57 -6.53 8.73
N PRO A 285 -1.77 -6.72 9.28
CA PRO A 285 -2.64 -7.85 8.95
C PRO A 285 -3.48 -7.60 7.70
N VAL A 286 -3.47 -6.39 7.14
CA VAL A 286 -4.23 -5.97 5.97
C VAL A 286 -3.30 -5.41 4.89
N PRO A 287 -3.73 -5.36 3.62
CA PRO A 287 -2.99 -4.68 2.56
C PRO A 287 -2.61 -3.25 2.92
N VAL A 288 -1.44 -2.82 2.49
CA VAL A 288 -0.90 -1.49 2.79
C VAL A 288 -0.71 -0.68 1.51
N VAL A 289 -1.22 0.54 1.50
CA VAL A 289 -1.00 1.52 0.44
C VAL A 289 0.02 2.55 0.93
N VAL A 290 1.21 2.53 0.36
CA VAL A 290 2.24 3.52 0.65
C VAL A 290 2.06 4.72 -0.26
N VAL A 291 1.81 5.90 0.33
CA VAL A 291 1.54 7.14 -0.39
C VAL A 291 2.80 8.00 -0.42
N PRO A 292 3.39 8.27 -1.59
CA PRO A 292 4.54 9.14 -1.72
C PRO A 292 4.19 10.58 -1.32
N ARG A 293 5.14 11.30 -0.75
CA ARG A 293 4.94 12.69 -0.32
C ARG A 293 4.48 13.63 -1.45
N ARG A 294 4.94 13.38 -2.69
CA ARG A 294 4.55 14.19 -3.87
C ARG A 294 3.11 13.93 -4.31
N ALA A 295 2.62 12.70 -4.22
CA ALA A 295 1.24 12.38 -4.54
C ALA A 295 0.24 13.07 -3.60
N LYS A 296 0.65 13.37 -2.36
CA LYS A 296 -0.16 14.15 -1.40
C LYS A 296 -0.45 15.57 -1.89
N ALA A 297 0.54 16.23 -2.49
CA ALA A 297 0.40 17.59 -3.01
C ALA A 297 -0.55 17.65 -4.23
N ASP A 298 -0.59 16.60 -5.04
CA ASP A 298 -1.44 16.53 -6.24
C ASP A 298 -2.90 16.29 -5.86
N TYR A 299 -3.19 15.52 -4.81
CA TYR A 299 -4.55 15.38 -4.27
C TYR A 299 -5.14 16.72 -3.78
N ILE A 300 -4.31 17.57 -3.16
CA ILE A 300 -4.74 18.89 -2.64
C ILE A 300 -4.92 19.89 -3.79
N ARG A 301 -4.10 19.84 -4.85
CA ARG A 301 -4.16 20.76 -6.00
C ARG A 301 -5.33 20.52 -6.93
N GLN A 302 -5.82 19.29 -7.09
CA GLN A 302 -6.92 18.96 -7.98
C GLN A 302 -8.28 19.53 -7.51
N GLN A 303 -8.39 20.01 -6.28
CA GLN A 303 -9.61 20.65 -5.76
C GLN A 303 -9.54 22.20 -5.75
N SER A 304 -8.44 22.79 -6.21
CA SER A 304 -8.27 24.25 -6.26
C SER A 304 -8.53 24.84 -7.66
N VAL A 305 -9.19 24.06 -8.56
CA VAL A 305 -9.58 24.51 -9.90
C VAL A 305 -11.09 24.44 -10.06
#